data_724202c3c976c615d6b89ea72d4952c5
#
_entry.id   724202c3c976c615d6b89ea72d4952c5
#
_cell.length_a   1.000
_cell.length_b   1.000
_cell.length_c   1.000
_cell.angle_alpha   90.00
_cell.angle_beta   90.00
_cell.angle_gamma   90.00
#
_symmetry.space_group_name_H-M   'P 1'
#
loop_
_entity.id
_entity.type
_entity.pdbx_description
1 polymer ?
#
loop_
_entity_poly.entity_id
_entity_poly.type
_entity_poly.pdbx_seq_one_letter_code
_entity_poly.pdbx_strand_id
1 'polypeptide(L)'
;MEITRRGFLKICGVSAAALGLSASDLALLEKVLANPNGPTVIWLQGTGCTGCSESFLNRISTSDPKSAADVLISSINLTYHPTLMALAGQSAVDQAKNAYNRGGYFLAVEGGVPTALGGNTCWAWTFDGQDVTFQQAILDLSSRAAGILCIGTCAA
;
A
#
# COMPACT_ATOMS: atom_id res chain seq x y z
N MET A 1 -3.07 -26.06 5.52
CA MET A 1 -1.64 -26.26 5.76
C MET A 1 -1.15 -25.03 6.50
N GLU A 2 -0.99 -25.11 7.81
CA GLU A 2 -0.50 -23.96 8.60
C GLU A 2 1.00 -23.84 8.40
N ILE A 3 1.41 -22.73 7.79
CA ILE A 3 2.83 -22.42 7.64
C ILE A 3 3.29 -21.75 8.94
N THR A 4 4.18 -22.38 9.68
CA THR A 4 4.80 -21.77 10.87
C THR A 4 5.73 -20.62 10.44
N ARG A 5 5.92 -19.60 11.32
CA ARG A 5 6.87 -18.49 11.06
C ARG A 5 8.24 -18.97 10.61
N ARG A 6 8.73 -20.06 11.20
CA ARG A 6 10.02 -20.68 10.86
C ARG A 6 9.99 -21.35 9.48
N GLY A 7 8.86 -21.95 9.10
CA GLY A 7 8.64 -22.52 7.77
C GLY A 7 8.58 -21.44 6.70
N PHE A 8 7.89 -20.34 6.99
CA PHE A 8 7.83 -19.17 6.11
C PHE A 8 9.21 -18.57 5.86
N LEU A 9 9.99 -18.34 6.92
CA LEU A 9 11.36 -17.79 6.79
C LEU A 9 12.28 -18.72 6.03
N LYS A 10 12.16 -20.05 6.16
CA LYS A 10 12.93 -21.02 5.38
C LYS A 10 12.56 -20.94 3.89
N ILE A 11 11.27 -20.85 3.56
CA ILE A 11 10.80 -20.71 2.19
C ILE A 11 11.31 -19.39 1.60
N CYS A 12 11.20 -18.28 2.32
CA CYS A 12 11.73 -16.99 1.88
C CYS A 12 13.25 -17.03 1.67
N GLY A 13 14.01 -17.67 2.56
CA GLY A 13 15.46 -17.81 2.44
C GLY A 13 15.87 -18.63 1.22
N VAL A 14 15.19 -19.74 0.95
CA VAL A 14 15.44 -20.59 -0.24
C VAL A 14 15.04 -19.84 -1.51
N SER A 15 13.91 -19.14 -1.51
CA SER A 15 13.46 -18.35 -2.66
C SER A 15 14.40 -17.17 -2.94
N ALA A 16 14.89 -16.50 -1.90
CA ALA A 16 15.83 -15.40 -2.03
C ALA A 16 17.19 -15.88 -2.58
N ALA A 17 17.70 -17.03 -2.13
CA ALA A 17 18.90 -17.64 -2.67
C ALA A 17 18.72 -18.07 -4.15
N ALA A 18 17.54 -18.58 -4.49
CA ALA A 18 17.19 -18.92 -5.88
C ALA A 18 17.12 -17.70 -6.80
N LEU A 19 16.78 -16.51 -6.25
CA LEU A 19 16.75 -15.22 -6.95
C LEU A 19 18.11 -14.49 -6.92
N GLY A 20 19.14 -15.08 -6.33
CA GLY A 20 20.47 -14.48 -6.23
C GLY A 20 20.57 -13.30 -5.25
N LEU A 21 19.61 -13.16 -4.34
CA LEU A 21 19.65 -12.12 -3.32
C LEU A 21 20.71 -12.42 -2.25
N SER A 22 21.54 -11.45 -1.96
CA SER A 22 22.57 -11.55 -0.91
C SER A 22 21.97 -11.43 0.51
N ALA A 23 22.73 -11.79 1.52
CA ALA A 23 22.33 -11.59 2.92
C ALA A 23 22.11 -10.11 3.26
N SER A 24 22.84 -9.21 2.58
CA SER A 24 22.63 -7.75 2.69
C SER A 24 21.28 -7.31 2.09
N ASP A 25 20.86 -7.91 0.98
CA ASP A 25 19.55 -7.62 0.37
C ASP A 25 18.41 -8.12 1.25
N LEU A 26 18.59 -9.27 1.90
CA LEU A 26 17.62 -9.80 2.87
C LEU A 26 17.52 -8.93 4.13
N ALA A 27 18.64 -8.45 4.67
CA ALA A 27 18.65 -7.52 5.79
C ALA A 27 18.04 -6.15 5.41
N LEU A 28 18.22 -5.73 4.16
CA LEU A 28 17.56 -4.56 3.62
C LEU A 28 16.04 -4.78 3.51
N LEU A 29 15.63 -5.95 3.01
CA LEU A 29 14.22 -6.34 2.92
C LEU A 29 13.55 -6.41 4.31
N GLU A 30 14.24 -6.89 5.32
CA GLU A 30 13.77 -6.91 6.70
C GLU A 30 13.58 -5.48 7.26
N LYS A 31 14.50 -4.57 6.95
CA LYS A 31 14.36 -3.14 7.27
C LYS A 31 13.18 -2.49 6.57
N VAL A 32 12.92 -2.85 5.29
CA VAL A 32 11.79 -2.38 4.50
C VAL A 32 10.46 -2.74 5.13
N LEU A 33 10.35 -3.99 5.60
CA LEU A 33 9.12 -4.50 6.22
C LEU A 33 8.90 -3.96 7.64
N ALA A 34 9.87 -3.22 8.21
CA ALA A 34 9.90 -2.84 9.60
C ALA A 34 10.18 -1.35 9.85
N ASN A 35 9.78 -0.42 8.97
CA ASN A 35 9.82 1.00 9.37
C ASN A 35 8.53 1.42 10.09
N PRO A 36 8.39 1.12 11.40
CA PRO A 36 7.21 1.52 12.18
C PRO A 36 7.20 3.03 12.47
N ASN A 37 8.29 3.74 12.18
CA ASN A 37 8.51 5.12 12.60
C ASN A 37 8.19 6.16 11.50
N GLY A 38 7.92 5.72 10.28
CA GLY A 38 7.47 6.61 9.20
C GLY A 38 5.97 6.94 9.33
N PRO A 39 5.51 8.06 8.75
CA PRO A 39 4.10 8.35 8.67
C PRO A 39 3.37 7.22 7.93
N THR A 40 2.31 6.72 8.55
CA THR A 40 1.49 5.66 7.97
C THR A 40 0.76 6.21 6.74
N VAL A 41 0.79 5.44 5.64
CA VAL A 41 0.11 5.79 4.38
C VAL A 41 -0.81 4.65 3.98
N ILE A 42 -2.06 4.99 3.69
CA ILE A 42 -3.02 4.14 2.97
C ILE A 42 -3.13 4.73 1.57
N TRP A 43 -2.80 3.95 0.53
CA TRP A 43 -2.90 4.38 -0.85
C TRP A 43 -4.04 3.64 -1.54
N LEU A 44 -5.04 4.38 -1.98
CA LEU A 44 -6.17 3.86 -2.74
C LEU A 44 -6.01 4.16 -4.23
N GLN A 45 -6.40 3.21 -5.08
CA GLN A 45 -6.47 3.39 -6.53
C GLN A 45 -7.93 3.26 -6.99
N GLY A 46 -8.42 4.31 -7.62
CA GLY A 46 -9.75 4.35 -8.24
C GLY A 46 -9.70 4.16 -9.75
N THR A 47 -10.55 4.88 -10.48
CA THR A 47 -10.54 4.81 -11.94
C THR A 47 -9.34 5.57 -12.51
N GLY A 48 -8.39 4.84 -13.04
CA GLY A 48 -7.15 5.41 -13.58
C GLY A 48 -6.33 4.37 -14.33
N CYS A 49 -5.18 4.80 -14.82
CA CYS A 49 -4.24 3.96 -15.57
C CYS A 49 -3.14 3.32 -14.71
N THR A 50 -3.16 3.53 -13.38
CA THR A 50 -2.09 3.12 -12.45
C THR A 50 -0.74 3.84 -12.71
N GLY A 51 -0.71 4.79 -13.64
CA GLY A 51 0.51 5.47 -14.09
C GLY A 51 1.20 6.28 -13.00
N CYS A 52 0.48 6.77 -12.00
CA CYS A 52 1.10 7.50 -10.89
C CYS A 52 1.88 6.55 -9.96
N SER A 53 1.35 5.36 -9.67
CA SER A 53 2.07 4.30 -8.95
C SER A 53 3.29 3.84 -9.75
N GLU A 54 3.18 3.63 -11.06
CA GLU A 54 4.31 3.27 -11.93
C GLU A 54 5.36 4.39 -11.96
N SER A 55 4.94 5.64 -12.08
CA SER A 55 5.84 6.80 -12.02
C SER A 55 6.58 6.88 -10.69
N PHE A 56 5.89 6.60 -9.59
CA PHE A 56 6.51 6.53 -8.27
C PHE A 56 7.57 5.41 -8.21
N LEU A 57 7.27 4.22 -8.72
CA LEU A 57 8.21 3.10 -8.75
C LEU A 57 9.45 3.39 -9.62
N ASN A 58 9.28 4.16 -10.67
CA ASN A 58 10.38 4.57 -11.57
C ASN A 58 11.16 5.80 -11.05
N ARG A 59 10.92 6.21 -9.81
CA ARG A 59 11.63 7.35 -9.23
C ARG A 59 13.13 7.10 -9.19
N ILE A 60 13.88 8.03 -9.78
CA ILE A 60 15.33 8.12 -9.70
C ILE A 60 15.70 9.55 -9.30
N SER A 61 16.55 9.70 -8.30
CA SER A 61 17.03 10.98 -7.81
C SER A 61 18.53 10.92 -7.50
N THR A 62 19.22 12.05 -7.61
CA THR A 62 20.62 12.20 -7.20
C THR A 62 20.78 12.45 -5.71
N SER A 63 19.71 12.86 -5.03
CA SER A 63 19.67 13.08 -3.57
C SER A 63 18.75 12.06 -2.90
N ASP A 64 19.00 11.76 -1.63
CA ASP A 64 18.17 10.86 -0.84
C ASP A 64 16.77 11.46 -0.55
N PRO A 65 15.72 10.61 -0.64
CA PRO A 65 15.66 9.22 -1.06
C PRO A 65 15.84 9.10 -2.60
N LYS A 66 16.74 8.21 -3.04
CA LYS A 66 17.13 8.09 -4.47
C LYS A 66 16.13 7.32 -5.30
N SER A 67 15.46 6.36 -4.70
CA SER A 67 14.51 5.48 -5.37
C SER A 67 13.19 5.39 -4.61
N ALA A 68 12.17 4.78 -5.22
CA ALA A 68 10.93 4.45 -4.53
C ALA A 68 11.18 3.47 -3.36
N ALA A 69 12.12 2.55 -3.50
CA ALA A 69 12.51 1.65 -2.43
C ALA A 69 13.03 2.42 -1.21
N ASP A 70 13.88 3.42 -1.39
CA ASP A 70 14.35 4.26 -0.28
C ASP A 70 13.22 5.01 0.41
N VAL A 71 12.23 5.50 -0.35
CA VAL A 71 11.04 6.15 0.22
C VAL A 71 10.26 5.16 1.08
N LEU A 72 9.99 3.97 0.55
CA LEU A 72 9.22 2.93 1.25
C LEU A 72 9.96 2.39 2.48
N ILE A 73 11.30 2.36 2.45
CA ILE A 73 12.13 1.84 3.53
C ILE A 73 12.32 2.86 4.65
N SER A 74 12.61 4.11 4.28
CA SER A 74 13.13 5.09 5.25
C SER A 74 12.18 6.25 5.51
N SER A 75 11.23 6.54 4.61
CA SER A 75 10.45 7.77 4.67
C SER A 75 9.00 7.55 5.08
N ILE A 76 8.36 6.47 4.63
CA ILE A 76 6.93 6.20 4.91
C ILE A 76 6.71 4.75 5.35
N ASN A 77 5.61 4.53 6.06
CA ASN A 77 5.08 3.20 6.35
C ASN A 77 3.84 2.97 5.46
N LEU A 78 4.05 2.41 4.27
CA LEU A 78 2.98 2.10 3.34
C LEU A 78 2.22 0.85 3.80
N THR A 79 1.08 1.05 4.44
CA THR A 79 0.29 -0.04 5.05
C THR A 79 -0.65 -0.71 4.07
N TYR A 80 -1.14 0.03 3.08
CA TYR A 80 -2.02 -0.49 2.04
C TYR A 80 -1.71 0.16 0.70
N HIS A 81 -1.55 -0.68 -0.32
CA HIS A 81 -1.46 -0.27 -1.73
C HIS A 81 -1.88 -1.44 -2.60
N PRO A 82 -2.90 -1.30 -3.44
CA PRO A 82 -3.50 -2.44 -4.15
C PRO A 82 -2.55 -3.15 -5.13
N THR A 83 -1.50 -2.43 -5.60
CA THR A 83 -0.55 -2.98 -6.58
C THR A 83 0.80 -3.38 -5.98
N LEU A 84 1.27 -2.69 -4.91
CA LEU A 84 2.64 -2.85 -4.38
C LEU A 84 2.72 -3.78 -3.17
N MET A 85 1.62 -3.98 -2.45
CA MET A 85 1.65 -4.84 -1.27
C MET A 85 1.67 -6.33 -1.65
N ALA A 86 2.34 -7.13 -0.81
CA ALA A 86 2.39 -8.58 -0.98
C ALA A 86 1.12 -9.31 -0.48
N LEU A 87 0.27 -8.63 0.28
CA LEU A 87 -0.98 -9.17 0.80
C LEU A 87 -2.11 -9.02 -0.21
N ALA A 88 -3.08 -9.92 -0.17
CA ALA A 88 -4.27 -9.89 -1.01
C ALA A 88 -5.52 -10.27 -0.22
N GLY A 89 -6.69 -9.94 -0.78
CA GLY A 89 -8.00 -10.26 -0.19
C GLY A 89 -8.18 -9.67 1.20
N GLN A 90 -8.80 -10.43 2.10
CA GLN A 90 -9.11 -9.99 3.46
C GLN A 90 -7.89 -9.46 4.22
N SER A 91 -6.74 -10.15 4.11
CA SER A 91 -5.51 -9.73 4.80
C SER A 91 -5.02 -8.34 4.39
N ALA A 92 -5.21 -7.96 3.12
CA ALA A 92 -4.88 -6.62 2.65
C ALA A 92 -5.82 -5.56 3.23
N VAL A 93 -7.13 -5.85 3.21
CA VAL A 93 -8.16 -4.96 3.77
C VAL A 93 -7.97 -4.78 5.27
N ASP A 94 -7.60 -5.85 5.99
CA ASP A 94 -7.32 -5.81 7.42
C ASP A 94 -6.17 -4.84 7.75
N GLN A 95 -5.15 -4.72 6.89
CA GLN A 95 -4.07 -3.74 7.07
C GLN A 95 -4.59 -2.31 6.97
N ALA A 96 -5.43 -2.01 5.97
CA ALA A 96 -6.06 -0.70 5.85
C ALA A 96 -6.94 -0.38 7.07
N LYS A 97 -7.74 -1.35 7.52
CA LYS A 97 -8.59 -1.20 8.72
C LYS A 97 -7.81 -1.03 10.01
N ASN A 98 -6.72 -1.77 10.17
CA ASN A 98 -5.84 -1.62 11.33
C ASN A 98 -5.23 -0.21 11.37
N ALA A 99 -4.82 0.34 10.21
CA ALA A 99 -4.36 1.72 10.11
C ALA A 99 -5.49 2.72 10.40
N TYR A 100 -6.68 2.51 9.87
CA TYR A 100 -7.88 3.31 10.16
C TYR A 100 -8.19 3.33 11.65
N ASN A 101 -8.17 2.19 12.33
CA ASN A 101 -8.47 2.10 13.76
C ASN A 101 -7.46 2.87 14.62
N ARG A 102 -6.18 2.90 14.23
CA ARG A 102 -5.16 3.72 14.89
C ARG A 102 -5.36 5.22 14.63
N GLY A 103 -5.85 5.58 13.44
CA GLY A 103 -5.98 6.97 12.99
C GLY A 103 -4.64 7.65 12.68
N GLY A 104 -4.69 8.92 12.29
CA GLY A 104 -3.49 9.74 12.10
C GLY A 104 -2.61 9.36 10.88
N TYR A 105 -3.14 8.59 9.94
CA TYR A 105 -2.47 8.22 8.70
C TYR A 105 -2.72 9.26 7.60
N PHE A 106 -1.90 9.23 6.55
CA PHE A 106 -2.15 9.94 5.31
C PHE A 106 -2.90 9.05 4.33
N LEU A 107 -3.97 9.57 3.75
CA LEU A 107 -4.74 8.90 2.71
C LEU A 107 -4.29 9.41 1.34
N ALA A 108 -3.56 8.58 0.59
CA ALA A 108 -3.22 8.86 -0.79
C ALA A 108 -4.31 8.30 -1.71
N VAL A 109 -4.83 9.15 -2.59
CA VAL A 109 -5.89 8.81 -3.54
C VAL A 109 -5.35 9.00 -4.94
N GLU A 110 -5.30 7.92 -5.72
CA GLU A 110 -4.92 7.89 -7.13
C GLU A 110 -6.12 7.51 -7.98
N GLY A 111 -6.30 8.21 -9.10
CA GLY A 111 -7.42 7.94 -10.00
C GLY A 111 -8.70 8.71 -9.66
N GLY A 112 -9.63 8.73 -10.59
CA GLY A 112 -10.92 9.40 -10.42
C GLY A 112 -11.84 8.69 -9.45
N VAL A 113 -12.74 9.46 -8.83
CA VAL A 113 -13.77 8.96 -7.90
C VAL A 113 -15.12 8.96 -8.64
N PRO A 114 -15.59 7.82 -9.15
CA PRO A 114 -16.91 7.76 -9.77
C PRO A 114 -18.02 8.01 -8.76
N THR A 115 -18.93 8.91 -9.10
CA THR A 115 -20.11 9.23 -8.28
C THR A 115 -21.41 8.73 -8.92
N ALA A 116 -21.36 8.41 -10.22
CA ALA A 116 -22.52 7.87 -10.93
C ALA A 116 -22.99 6.54 -10.32
N LEU A 117 -24.28 6.30 -10.34
CA LEU A 117 -24.90 5.09 -9.78
C LEU A 117 -24.51 4.82 -8.30
N GLY A 118 -24.33 5.90 -7.51
CA GLY A 118 -23.94 5.80 -6.13
C GLY A 118 -22.49 5.26 -5.93
N GLY A 119 -21.62 5.46 -6.92
CA GLY A 119 -20.24 4.97 -6.89
C GLY A 119 -20.08 3.50 -7.30
N ASN A 120 -21.16 2.79 -7.66
CA ASN A 120 -21.16 1.36 -7.99
C ASN A 120 -20.43 0.99 -9.29
N THR A 121 -19.66 1.90 -9.84
CA THR A 121 -18.83 1.70 -11.04
C THR A 121 -17.35 1.48 -10.70
N CYS A 122 -16.98 1.61 -9.43
CA CYS A 122 -15.62 1.37 -8.94
C CYS A 122 -15.63 0.89 -7.49
N TRP A 123 -15.09 -0.29 -7.26
CA TRP A 123 -15.05 -0.95 -5.95
C TRP A 123 -13.66 -0.85 -5.36
N ALA A 124 -13.58 -0.57 -4.05
CA ALA A 124 -12.32 -0.59 -3.33
C ALA A 124 -11.97 -2.01 -2.88
N TRP A 125 -12.92 -2.67 -2.22
CA TRP A 125 -12.78 -4.04 -1.70
C TRP A 125 -14.13 -4.62 -1.29
N THR A 126 -14.13 -5.94 -1.05
CA THR A 126 -15.21 -6.62 -0.30
C THR A 126 -14.70 -6.86 1.12
N PHE A 127 -15.51 -6.54 2.13
CA PHE A 127 -15.20 -6.77 3.52
C PHE A 127 -16.39 -7.38 4.26
N ASP A 128 -16.17 -8.50 4.91
CA ASP A 128 -17.22 -9.27 5.60
C ASP A 128 -18.45 -9.52 4.72
N GLY A 129 -18.21 -9.85 3.43
CA GLY A 129 -19.25 -10.08 2.45
C GLY A 129 -20.00 -8.83 1.97
N GLN A 130 -19.57 -7.63 2.38
CA GLN A 130 -20.11 -6.37 1.91
C GLN A 130 -19.14 -5.71 0.93
N ASP A 131 -19.66 -5.36 -0.23
CA ASP A 131 -18.89 -4.62 -1.23
C ASP A 131 -18.85 -3.14 -0.86
N VAL A 132 -17.64 -2.58 -0.86
CA VAL A 132 -17.36 -1.18 -0.52
C VAL A 132 -16.92 -0.46 -1.78
N THR A 133 -17.68 0.56 -2.20
CA THR A 133 -17.30 1.38 -3.35
C THR A 133 -16.06 2.20 -3.05
N PHE A 134 -15.33 2.58 -4.10
CA PHE A 134 -14.16 3.45 -3.95
C PHE A 134 -14.54 4.79 -3.28
N GLN A 135 -15.68 5.37 -3.67
CA GLN A 135 -16.21 6.58 -3.06
C GLN A 135 -16.45 6.39 -1.56
N GLN A 136 -17.11 5.29 -1.17
CA GLN A 136 -17.39 5.00 0.25
C GLN A 136 -16.10 4.79 1.03
N ALA A 137 -15.14 4.05 0.46
CA ALA A 137 -13.84 3.83 1.11
C ALA A 137 -13.10 5.15 1.39
N ILE A 138 -13.14 6.10 0.45
CA ILE A 138 -12.54 7.43 0.67
C ILE A 138 -13.27 8.17 1.79
N LEU A 139 -14.60 8.19 1.79
CA LEU A 139 -15.40 8.86 2.82
C LEU A 139 -15.10 8.29 4.22
N ASP A 140 -15.07 6.97 4.34
CA ASP A 140 -14.80 6.29 5.61
C ASP A 140 -13.38 6.59 6.10
N LEU A 141 -12.38 6.39 5.24
CA LEU A 141 -10.98 6.57 5.58
C LEU A 141 -10.62 8.04 5.83
N SER A 142 -11.24 8.99 5.11
CA SER A 142 -10.97 10.42 5.30
C SER A 142 -11.29 10.90 6.71
N SER A 143 -12.26 10.28 7.37
CA SER A 143 -12.76 10.69 8.70
C SER A 143 -11.70 10.64 9.81
N ARG A 144 -10.66 9.81 9.66
CA ARG A 144 -9.58 9.62 10.65
C ARG A 144 -8.18 9.86 10.08
N ALA A 145 -8.10 10.33 8.84
CA ALA A 145 -6.83 10.68 8.21
C ALA A 145 -6.27 11.99 8.77
N ALA A 146 -4.96 12.08 8.91
CA ALA A 146 -4.26 13.32 9.24
C ALA A 146 -4.22 14.29 8.04
N GLY A 147 -4.32 13.74 6.83
CA GLY A 147 -4.37 14.50 5.58
C GLY A 147 -4.68 13.60 4.40
N ILE A 148 -5.14 14.22 3.31
CA ILE A 148 -5.45 13.54 2.04
C ILE A 148 -4.50 14.08 0.98
N LEU A 149 -3.90 13.17 0.21
CA LEU A 149 -3.00 13.46 -0.90
C LEU A 149 -3.65 13.00 -2.20
N CYS A 150 -4.04 13.93 -3.06
CA CYS A 150 -4.49 13.61 -4.42
C CYS A 150 -3.26 13.36 -5.29
N ILE A 151 -3.15 12.16 -5.84
CA ILE A 151 -2.00 11.73 -6.64
C ILE A 151 -2.37 11.71 -8.11
N GLY A 152 -1.76 12.63 -8.86
CA GLY A 152 -2.01 12.80 -10.29
C GLY A 152 -3.29 13.56 -10.62
N THR A 153 -3.41 13.95 -11.87
CA THR A 153 -4.51 14.81 -12.37
C THR A 153 -5.89 14.16 -12.26
N CYS A 154 -5.96 12.81 -12.28
CA CYS A 154 -7.24 12.10 -12.19
C CYS A 154 -7.89 12.22 -10.80
N ALA A 155 -7.10 12.48 -9.76
CA ALA A 155 -7.56 12.62 -8.38
C ALA A 155 -7.69 14.09 -7.93
N ALA A 156 -7.27 15.05 -8.78
CA ALA A 156 -7.26 16.49 -8.49
C ALA A 156 -8.61 17.15 -8.75
#